data_7d85031b7e7a597fde7a850a27dc42db
#
_entry.id   7d85031b7e7a597fde7a850a27dc42db
#
_cell.length_a   1.000
_cell.length_b   1.000
_cell.length_c   1.000
_cell.angle_alpha   90.00
_cell.angle_beta   90.00
_cell.angle_gamma   90.00
#
_symmetry.space_group_name_H-M   'P 1'
#
loop_
_entity.id
_entity.type
_entity.pdbx_description
1 polymer ?
#
loop_
_entity_poly.entity_id
_entity_poly.type
_entity_poly.pdbx_seq_one_letter_code
_entity_poly.pdbx_strand_id
1 'polypeptide(L)'
;MSQIRIVSINREKDRFLVCPFVMSWGINRVTDRFFRSLKGPGVTAGDVGVALLDAFAFIECTGPLELNLEEQENFWRHDTRYRTYRAFARNNDLVEVTNYKDKEYWVYAYPPRIGDDWGDEVWRGTVPAGASAEELGDAVLD
;
A
#
# COMPACT_ATOMS: atom_id res chain seq x y z
N MET A 1 1.80 -11.05 19.68
CA MET A 1 2.39 -10.34 18.55
C MET A 1 1.48 -10.43 17.34
N SER A 2 1.25 -9.31 16.68
CA SER A 2 0.55 -9.35 15.42
C SER A 2 1.45 -9.96 14.35
N GLN A 3 0.93 -10.90 13.60
CA GLN A 3 1.63 -11.53 12.51
C GLN A 3 1.08 -11.04 11.16
N ILE A 4 0.23 -10.03 11.19
CA ILE A 4 -0.39 -9.47 10.00
C ILE A 4 0.18 -8.09 9.74
N ARG A 5 0.74 -7.89 8.55
CA ARG A 5 1.30 -6.62 8.11
C ARG A 5 0.65 -6.22 6.78
N ILE A 6 0.33 -4.96 6.63
CA ILE A 6 -0.40 -4.45 5.46
C ILE A 6 0.37 -3.32 4.82
N VAL A 7 0.46 -3.33 3.50
CA VAL A 7 1.02 -2.25 2.69
C VAL A 7 -0.01 -1.86 1.65
N SER A 8 -0.26 -0.57 1.48
CA SER A 8 -1.16 -0.06 0.47
C SER A 8 -0.40 0.46 -0.74
N ILE A 9 -0.99 0.28 -1.92
CA ILE A 9 -0.51 0.85 -3.16
C ILE A 9 -1.65 1.63 -3.79
N ASN A 10 -1.44 2.92 -4.01
CA ASN A 10 -2.38 3.74 -4.77
C ASN A 10 -1.79 3.97 -6.15
N ARG A 11 -2.58 3.72 -7.17
CA ARG A 11 -2.12 3.81 -8.56
C ARG A 11 -2.99 4.76 -9.37
N GLU A 12 -2.35 5.68 -10.07
CA GLU A 12 -2.97 6.52 -11.07
C GLU A 12 -2.08 6.54 -12.30
N LYS A 13 -2.56 5.99 -13.41
CA LYS A 13 -1.78 5.83 -14.63
C LYS A 13 -0.49 5.06 -14.36
N ASP A 14 0.67 5.67 -14.61
CA ASP A 14 1.97 5.07 -14.40
C ASP A 14 2.66 5.54 -13.11
N ARG A 15 1.87 6.08 -12.18
CA ARG A 15 2.38 6.48 -10.87
C ARG A 15 1.84 5.55 -9.78
N PHE A 16 2.73 5.18 -8.87
CA PHE A 16 2.41 4.30 -7.74
C PHE A 16 2.88 4.94 -6.45
N LEU A 17 2.00 5.02 -5.47
CA LEU A 17 2.34 5.47 -4.12
C LEU A 17 2.21 4.27 -3.18
N VAL A 18 3.33 3.85 -2.59
CA VAL A 18 3.40 2.69 -1.70
C VAL A 18 3.62 3.17 -0.28
N CYS A 19 2.68 2.86 0.60
CA CYS A 19 2.74 3.26 2.01
C CYS A 19 2.41 2.08 2.93
N PRO A 20 3.16 1.89 4.01
CA PRO A 20 2.87 0.85 4.98
C PRO A 20 1.78 1.27 5.95
N PHE A 21 1.14 0.27 6.57
CA PHE A 21 0.32 0.48 7.75
C PHE A 21 1.14 0.14 8.98
N VAL A 22 0.96 0.89 10.03
CA VAL A 22 1.55 0.59 11.34
C VAL A 22 0.46 0.57 12.39
N MET A 23 0.68 -0.18 13.46
CA MET A 23 -0.23 -0.16 14.60
C MET A 23 -0.03 1.17 15.33
N SER A 24 -1.10 1.95 15.42
CA SER A 24 -1.09 3.24 16.10
C SER A 24 -2.34 3.34 16.94
N TRP A 25 -2.16 3.57 18.24
CA TRP A 25 -3.29 3.67 19.18
C TRP A 25 -4.23 2.44 19.11
N GLY A 26 -3.66 1.25 18.91
CA GLY A 26 -4.40 0.00 18.86
C GLY A 26 -5.08 -0.33 17.54
N ILE A 27 -4.89 0.48 16.50
CA ILE A 27 -5.51 0.29 15.18
C ILE A 27 -4.44 0.39 14.10
N ASN A 28 -4.55 -0.43 13.07
CA ASN A 28 -3.70 -0.31 11.89
C ASN A 28 -4.04 0.96 11.13
N ARG A 29 -3.03 1.81 10.89
CA ARG A 29 -3.20 3.07 10.18
C ARG A 29 -2.10 3.23 9.15
N VAL A 30 -2.46 3.74 7.97
CA VAL A 30 -1.48 4.07 6.94
C VAL A 30 -0.61 5.23 7.42
N THR A 31 0.68 5.18 7.11
CA THR A 31 1.62 6.23 7.50
C THR A 31 2.49 6.63 6.33
N ASP A 32 2.94 7.88 6.34
CA ASP A 32 3.92 8.42 5.40
C ASP A 32 5.33 8.57 5.99
N ARG A 33 5.56 8.04 7.19
CA ARG A 33 6.92 8.00 7.75
C ARG A 33 7.88 7.16 6.92
N PHE A 34 7.34 6.29 6.12
CA PHE A 34 8.03 5.58 5.05
C PHE A 34 7.09 5.60 3.85
N PHE A 35 7.61 5.92 2.68
CA PHE A 35 6.84 5.78 1.45
C PHE A 35 7.79 5.62 0.27
N ARG A 36 7.24 5.08 -0.84
CA ARG A 36 7.91 5.07 -2.13
C ARG A 36 6.94 5.61 -3.15
N SER A 37 7.40 6.58 -3.93
CA SER A 37 6.65 7.11 -5.04
C SER A 37 7.39 6.73 -6.32
N LEU A 38 6.74 5.93 -7.15
CA LEU A 38 7.30 5.42 -8.40
C LEU A 38 6.56 6.07 -9.55
N LYS A 39 7.27 6.65 -10.49
CA LYS A 39 6.68 7.39 -11.61
C LYS A 39 7.31 7.00 -12.93
N GLY A 40 6.50 7.08 -13.97
CA GLY A 40 6.94 6.98 -15.34
C GLY A 40 6.68 5.63 -15.97
N PRO A 41 6.74 5.59 -17.31
CA PRO A 41 6.45 4.37 -18.06
C PRO A 41 7.50 3.27 -17.88
N GLY A 42 8.65 3.61 -17.28
CA GLY A 42 9.71 2.63 -17.02
C GLY A 42 9.57 1.86 -15.71
N VAL A 43 8.50 2.08 -14.94
CA VAL A 43 8.28 1.35 -13.68
C VAL A 43 7.95 -0.10 -14.00
N THR A 44 8.74 -1.02 -13.46
CA THR A 44 8.57 -2.45 -13.69
C THR A 44 7.90 -3.15 -12.51
N ALA A 45 7.43 -4.38 -12.74
CA ALA A 45 6.91 -5.22 -11.65
C ALA A 45 7.96 -5.41 -10.55
N GLY A 46 9.23 -5.59 -10.93
CA GLY A 46 10.32 -5.68 -9.96
C GLY A 46 10.46 -4.42 -9.10
N ASP A 47 10.31 -3.24 -9.68
CA ASP A 47 10.37 -1.98 -8.94
C ASP A 47 9.26 -1.89 -7.91
N VAL A 48 8.05 -2.25 -8.29
CA VAL A 48 6.90 -2.27 -7.37
C VAL A 48 7.12 -3.29 -6.26
N GLY A 49 7.60 -4.47 -6.61
CA GLY A 49 7.88 -5.52 -5.64
C GLY A 49 8.94 -5.12 -4.61
N VAL A 50 10.01 -4.46 -5.06
CA VAL A 50 11.05 -3.96 -4.16
C VAL A 50 10.47 -2.91 -3.20
N ALA A 51 9.64 -2.00 -3.71
CA ALA A 51 9.01 -0.99 -2.87
C ALA A 51 8.11 -1.64 -1.81
N LEU A 52 7.37 -2.68 -2.17
CA LEU A 52 6.54 -3.44 -1.24
C LEU A 52 7.38 -4.12 -0.16
N LEU A 53 8.44 -4.80 -0.55
CA LEU A 53 9.31 -5.49 0.40
C LEU A 53 9.99 -4.51 1.35
N ASP A 54 10.41 -3.34 0.86
CA ASP A 54 10.98 -2.28 1.68
C ASP A 54 9.94 -1.76 2.70
N ALA A 55 8.70 -1.62 2.29
CA ALA A 55 7.62 -1.18 3.17
C ALA A 55 7.33 -2.22 4.27
N PHE A 56 7.31 -3.51 3.91
CA PHE A 56 7.16 -4.58 4.90
C PHE A 56 8.32 -4.60 5.89
N ALA A 57 9.55 -4.40 5.41
CA ALA A 57 10.73 -4.33 6.26
C ALA A 57 10.64 -3.15 7.24
N PHE A 58 10.13 -2.00 6.79
CA PHE A 58 9.90 -0.86 7.66
C PHE A 58 8.95 -1.21 8.80
N ILE A 59 7.83 -1.87 8.50
CA ILE A 59 6.85 -2.29 9.52
C ILE A 59 7.51 -3.20 10.54
N GLU A 60 8.27 -4.17 10.09
CA GLU A 60 8.92 -5.15 10.95
C GLU A 60 9.97 -4.51 11.88
N CYS A 61 10.76 -3.59 11.33
CA CYS A 61 11.84 -2.94 12.09
C CYS A 61 11.34 -1.83 13.00
N THR A 62 10.21 -1.22 12.69
CA THR A 62 9.71 -0.04 13.41
C THR A 62 8.74 -0.41 14.52
N GLY A 63 7.84 -1.37 14.25
CA GLY A 63 6.79 -1.74 15.20
C GLY A 63 5.73 -0.66 15.35
N PRO A 64 4.96 -0.67 16.44
CA PRO A 64 3.91 0.31 16.67
C PRO A 64 4.44 1.73 16.78
N LEU A 65 3.68 2.68 16.25
CA LEU A 65 4.00 4.11 16.30
C LEU A 65 2.81 4.90 16.82
N GLU A 66 3.11 6.01 17.49
CA GLU A 66 2.07 6.96 17.89
C GLU A 66 2.00 8.05 16.80
N LEU A 67 1.06 7.91 15.89
CA LEU A 67 0.88 8.85 14.79
C LEU A 67 -0.06 9.96 15.20
N ASN A 68 0.30 11.21 14.88
CA ASN A 68 -0.64 12.32 15.06
C ASN A 68 -1.65 12.32 13.90
N LEU A 69 -2.70 13.11 14.02
CA LEU A 69 -3.77 13.16 13.04
C LEU A 69 -3.28 13.55 11.64
N GLU A 70 -2.38 14.51 11.57
CA GLU A 70 -1.81 14.97 10.32
C GLU A 70 -1.05 13.85 9.60
N GLU A 71 -0.24 13.09 10.34
CA GLU A 71 0.50 11.95 9.77
C GLU A 71 -0.42 10.87 9.23
N GLN A 72 -1.60 10.69 9.85
CA GLN A 72 -2.58 9.70 9.40
C GLN A 72 -3.32 10.13 8.15
N GLU A 73 -3.51 11.43 7.96
CA GLU A 73 -4.37 11.96 6.91
C GLU A 73 -3.63 12.44 5.66
N ASN A 74 -2.31 12.61 5.73
CA ASN A 74 -1.56 13.28 4.67
C ASN A 74 -0.69 12.35 3.81
N PHE A 75 -0.74 11.04 4.03
CA PHE A 75 0.09 10.09 3.26
C PHE A 75 -0.08 10.23 1.74
N TRP A 76 -1.29 10.58 1.32
CA TRP A 76 -1.65 10.67 -0.10
C TRP A 76 -1.13 11.93 -0.79
N ARG A 77 -0.57 12.88 -0.04
CA ARG A 77 -0.10 14.14 -0.61
C ARG A 77 1.27 14.08 -1.28
N HIS A 78 2.00 12.99 -1.05
CA HIS A 78 3.33 12.85 -1.64
C HIS A 78 3.22 12.68 -3.16
N ASP A 79 3.88 13.60 -3.88
CA ASP A 79 3.93 13.59 -5.35
C ASP A 79 2.57 13.61 -6.04
N THR A 80 1.54 14.12 -5.38
CA THR A 80 0.22 14.23 -5.98
C THR A 80 -0.20 15.69 -6.13
N ARG A 81 -1.13 15.93 -7.05
CA ARG A 81 -1.70 17.26 -7.28
C ARG A 81 -3.01 17.48 -6.54
N TYR A 82 -3.47 16.50 -5.80
CA TYR A 82 -4.78 16.56 -5.16
C TYR A 82 -4.73 17.34 -3.86
N ARG A 83 -5.79 18.10 -3.59
CA ARG A 83 -5.92 18.91 -2.38
C ARG A 83 -6.80 18.25 -1.31
N THR A 84 -7.59 17.25 -1.69
CA THR A 84 -8.46 16.53 -0.77
C THR A 84 -8.27 15.03 -0.94
N TYR A 85 -8.50 14.30 0.14
CA TYR A 85 -8.45 12.84 0.08
C TYR A 85 -9.50 12.28 -0.89
N ARG A 86 -10.70 12.88 -0.90
CA ARG A 86 -11.78 12.44 -1.80
C ARG A 86 -11.35 12.51 -3.26
N ALA A 87 -10.74 13.62 -3.67
CA ALA A 87 -10.26 13.79 -5.04
C ALA A 87 -9.17 12.77 -5.37
N PHE A 88 -8.22 12.56 -4.45
CA PHE A 88 -7.18 11.54 -4.59
C PHE A 88 -7.81 10.14 -4.76
N ALA A 89 -8.70 9.77 -3.86
CA ALA A 89 -9.31 8.44 -3.86
C ALA A 89 -10.12 8.14 -5.13
N ARG A 90 -10.78 9.15 -5.68
CA ARG A 90 -11.56 9.00 -6.91
C ARG A 90 -10.71 8.71 -8.14
N ASN A 91 -9.46 9.13 -8.10
CA ASN A 91 -8.55 9.05 -9.26
C ASN A 91 -7.48 7.99 -9.10
N ASN A 92 -7.49 7.25 -8.01
CA ASN A 92 -6.50 6.22 -7.74
C ASN A 92 -7.17 4.88 -7.48
N ASP A 93 -6.61 3.83 -8.06
CA ASP A 93 -6.93 2.47 -7.67
C ASP A 93 -6.18 2.18 -6.37
N LEU A 94 -6.79 1.39 -5.51
CA LEU A 94 -6.14 0.93 -4.28
C LEU A 94 -5.93 -0.57 -4.35
N VAL A 95 -4.72 -1.01 -4.05
CA VAL A 95 -4.41 -2.42 -3.84
C VAL A 95 -3.79 -2.53 -2.45
N GLU A 96 -4.26 -3.47 -1.66
CA GLU A 96 -3.66 -3.78 -0.37
C GLU A 96 -2.99 -5.14 -0.45
N VAL A 97 -1.75 -5.21 0.05
CA VAL A 97 -1.01 -6.46 0.15
C VAL A 97 -0.83 -6.75 1.63
N THR A 98 -1.34 -7.88 2.06
CA THR A 98 -1.25 -8.32 3.45
C THR A 98 -0.28 -9.49 3.56
N ASN A 99 0.75 -9.31 4.40
CA ASN A 99 1.62 -10.42 4.76
C ASN A 99 0.98 -11.16 5.93
N TYR A 100 0.61 -12.41 5.70
CA TYR A 100 -0.07 -13.20 6.71
C TYR A 100 0.91 -14.18 7.37
N LYS A 101 1.32 -13.85 8.59
CA LYS A 101 2.16 -14.71 9.45
C LYS A 101 3.45 -15.19 8.79
N ASP A 102 4.03 -14.38 7.91
CA ASP A 102 5.25 -14.71 7.16
C ASP A 102 5.14 -15.96 6.27
N LYS A 103 3.91 -16.40 5.97
CA LYS A 103 3.66 -17.58 5.13
C LYS A 103 3.33 -17.21 3.70
N GLU A 104 2.56 -16.15 3.53
CA GLU A 104 2.07 -15.75 2.22
C GLU A 104 1.64 -14.30 2.22
N TYR A 105 1.52 -13.75 1.01
CA TYR A 105 0.94 -12.43 0.81
C TYR A 105 -0.45 -12.60 0.20
N TRP A 106 -1.41 -11.86 0.72
CA TRP A 106 -2.76 -11.80 0.18
C TRP A 106 -2.93 -10.47 -0.55
N VAL A 107 -3.41 -10.51 -1.78
CA VAL A 107 -3.57 -9.32 -2.62
C VAL A 107 -5.04 -9.02 -2.82
N TYR A 108 -5.45 -7.83 -2.44
CA TYR A 108 -6.82 -7.33 -2.57
C TYR A 108 -6.83 -6.04 -3.36
N ALA A 109 -7.77 -5.92 -4.31
CA ALA A 109 -7.96 -4.71 -5.07
C ALA A 109 -9.26 -4.03 -4.67
N TYR A 110 -9.24 -2.71 -4.66
CA TYR A 110 -10.43 -1.89 -4.42
C TYR A 110 -10.59 -0.96 -5.61
N PRO A 111 -11.76 -0.97 -6.29
CA PRO A 111 -11.98 -0.05 -7.40
C PRO A 111 -11.93 1.40 -6.91
N PRO A 112 -11.75 2.36 -7.83
CA PRO A 112 -11.74 3.77 -7.47
C PRO A 112 -12.99 4.15 -6.69
N ARG A 113 -12.81 5.07 -5.75
CA ARG A 113 -13.87 5.52 -4.85
C ARG A 113 -14.97 6.24 -5.61
N ILE A 114 -16.21 5.86 -5.34
CA ILE A 114 -17.41 6.52 -5.85
C ILE A 114 -18.15 7.11 -4.65
N GLY A 115 -18.35 8.43 -4.64
CA GLY A 115 -18.93 9.09 -3.50
C GLY A 115 -17.96 9.10 -2.32
N ASP A 116 -18.38 8.60 -1.19
CA ASP A 116 -17.59 8.58 0.05
C ASP A 116 -17.03 7.20 0.39
N ASP A 117 -17.36 6.18 -0.39
CA ASP A 117 -16.96 4.81 -0.10
C ASP A 117 -16.10 4.22 -1.20
N TRP A 118 -15.13 3.38 -0.81
CA TRP A 118 -14.44 2.51 -1.73
C TRP A 118 -15.42 1.45 -2.22
N GLY A 119 -15.21 0.97 -3.45
CA GLY A 119 -15.96 -0.17 -3.94
C GLY A 119 -15.65 -1.43 -3.15
N ASP A 120 -16.39 -2.49 -3.45
CA ASP A 120 -16.21 -3.76 -2.76
C ASP A 120 -14.82 -4.32 -3.02
N GLU A 121 -14.23 -4.89 -1.97
CA GLU A 121 -12.95 -5.56 -2.03
C GLU A 121 -12.99 -6.73 -3.01
N VAL A 122 -11.99 -6.82 -3.89
CA VAL A 122 -11.85 -7.91 -4.84
C VAL A 122 -10.60 -8.71 -4.49
N TRP A 123 -10.79 -9.97 -4.15
CA TRP A 123 -9.70 -10.91 -3.89
C TRP A 123 -8.96 -11.21 -5.20
N ARG A 124 -7.65 -11.02 -5.21
CA ARG A 124 -6.82 -11.26 -6.41
C ARG A 124 -5.97 -12.51 -6.31
N GLY A 125 -5.66 -12.97 -5.11
CA GLY A 125 -4.93 -14.20 -4.91
C GLY A 125 -3.86 -14.12 -3.83
N THR A 126 -3.09 -15.20 -3.72
CA THR A 126 -1.99 -15.31 -2.78
C THR A 126 -0.67 -15.44 -3.51
N VAL A 127 0.39 -14.97 -2.85
CA VAL A 127 1.78 -15.11 -3.32
C VAL A 127 2.58 -15.70 -2.17
N PRO A 128 3.41 -16.72 -2.40
CA PRO A 128 4.22 -17.29 -1.32
C PRO A 128 5.17 -16.27 -0.70
N ALA A 129 5.45 -16.40 0.59
CA ALA A 129 6.35 -15.48 1.28
C ALA A 129 7.76 -15.45 0.70
N GLY A 130 8.21 -16.56 0.10
CA GLY A 130 9.52 -16.64 -0.55
C GLY A 130 9.56 -16.16 -1.99
N ALA A 131 8.45 -15.60 -2.52
CA ALA A 131 8.41 -15.11 -3.88
C ALA A 131 9.38 -13.95 -4.09
N SER A 132 9.84 -13.80 -5.33
CA SER A 132 10.72 -12.69 -5.71
C SER A 132 9.96 -11.37 -5.73
N ALA A 133 10.70 -10.25 -5.73
CA ALA A 133 10.12 -8.94 -5.89
C ALA A 133 9.29 -8.84 -7.18
N GLU A 134 9.79 -9.39 -8.27
CA GLU A 134 9.09 -9.38 -9.55
C GLU A 134 7.77 -10.15 -9.49
N GLU A 135 7.76 -11.33 -8.88
CA GLU A 135 6.53 -12.11 -8.71
C GLU A 135 5.49 -11.37 -7.88
N LEU A 136 5.93 -10.73 -6.80
CA LEU A 136 5.04 -9.95 -5.93
C LEU A 136 4.50 -8.74 -6.68
N GLY A 137 5.35 -8.03 -7.41
CA GLY A 137 4.93 -6.89 -8.23
C GLY A 137 3.96 -7.29 -9.32
N ASP A 138 4.18 -8.42 -10.00
CA ASP A 138 3.27 -8.93 -11.02
C ASP A 138 1.88 -9.20 -10.44
N ALA A 139 1.81 -9.77 -9.26
CA ALA A 139 0.53 -10.05 -8.60
C ALA A 139 -0.26 -8.76 -8.30
N VAL A 140 0.45 -7.68 -8.03
CA VAL A 140 -0.17 -6.37 -7.75
C VAL A 140 -0.61 -5.67 -9.02
N LEU A 141 0.18 -5.76 -10.10
CA LEU A 141 -0.09 -5.04 -11.33
C LEU A 141 -1.18 -5.70 -12.19
N ASP A 142 -1.43 -6.96 -12.00
CA ASP A 142 -2.51 -7.66 -12.69
C ASP A 142 -3.91 -7.27 -12.11
#